data_46cf206f1b0ab0b45086f3044d3353f5
#
_entry.id   46cf206f1b0ab0b45086f3044d3353f5
#
_cell.length_a   1.000
_cell.length_b   1.000
_cell.length_c   1.000
_cell.angle_alpha   90.00
_cell.angle_beta   90.00
_cell.angle_gamma   90.00
#
_symmetry.space_group_name_H-M   'P 1'
#
loop_
_entity.id
_entity.type
_entity.pdbx_description
1 polymer ?
#
loop_
_entity_poly.entity_id
_entity_poly.type
_entity_poly.pdbx_seq_one_letter_code
_entity_poly.pdbx_strand_id
1 'polypeptide(L)'
;MSMEKLDLAVKNGIVVLGGGRYRIGIGVKDGKVALLAPEEMMPEAKETIDAKGNYVLPGIVDSEAHPGCYVPFDYDMKTESKAAACAGITTWGIQAPTTRLGTKPFKEVVSKSDVVSFNKTFPSGKEVINSVSHVDAYLTYMLETDEQAHEIPQYVEEHGVTSYKLYLQTRGMKGMADDDDTNWPSRRAGLGTGIDDGTVFLVMEQIAYIGYPGIVHIHPENWEIARIFEERLRAAGRTDFGAWTDRSPDFLEAQHIRAYSYLANQTPGHVPLYLQHCTTKLSFEEVLKARAEGLEVYAQTGPPWLWAEPEYGWRINVPLRRRENIDALWRALADGIVDVVGSDHVVGWEPSSYAEMYNPKIWDCRTGFSRVELFLPVLLSEGVNKNRISIERLVQVSCENPAKTSGLWGQKGSLLPGFDADMVIIDVNREVKVGKEHINTRSGWSIMEGHTFNGWPIKTILRGKVTAEWADDSPGMRPVGEPRGSYLPRKLRPKNEVVNAGSPARIAVTDRWEKSDFDRPGFSKETLRYTEIKNT
;
A
#
# COMPACT_ATOMS: atom_id res chain seq x y z
N MET A 1 3.12 42.14 -16.96
CA MET A 1 2.76 40.83 -17.55
C MET A 1 1.47 40.40 -16.87
N SER A 2 0.37 40.23 -17.60
CA SER A 2 -0.83 39.62 -16.99
C SER A 2 -0.46 38.19 -16.62
N MET A 3 -0.55 37.87 -15.33
CA MET A 3 -0.40 36.48 -14.91
C MET A 3 -1.47 35.64 -15.64
N GLU A 4 -1.05 34.56 -16.24
CA GLU A 4 -1.97 33.64 -16.91
C GLU A 4 -3.00 33.11 -15.91
N LYS A 5 -4.27 33.07 -16.31
CA LYS A 5 -5.39 32.66 -15.45
C LYS A 5 -5.19 31.22 -14.96
N LEU A 6 -5.36 30.98 -13.67
CA LEU A 6 -5.31 29.63 -13.06
C LEU A 6 -6.45 28.75 -13.60
N ASP A 7 -6.27 27.44 -13.62
CA ASP A 7 -7.34 26.52 -13.95
C ASP A 7 -8.28 26.31 -12.77
N LEU A 8 -7.72 26.22 -11.55
CA LEU A 8 -8.47 26.07 -10.30
C LEU A 8 -7.81 26.89 -9.18
N ALA A 9 -8.63 27.46 -8.31
CA ALA A 9 -8.21 27.96 -7.00
C ALA A 9 -8.97 27.24 -5.89
N VAL A 10 -8.28 26.76 -4.87
CA VAL A 10 -8.90 26.25 -3.62
C VAL A 10 -8.68 27.31 -2.56
N LYS A 11 -9.78 27.77 -1.94
CA LYS A 11 -9.79 28.88 -0.97
C LYS A 11 -10.52 28.50 0.32
N ASN A 12 -10.43 29.34 1.33
CA ASN A 12 -11.08 29.19 2.64
C ASN A 12 -10.76 27.84 3.31
N GLY A 13 -9.55 27.31 3.09
CA GLY A 13 -9.10 26.05 3.67
C GLY A 13 -7.94 26.21 4.65
N ILE A 14 -7.70 25.18 5.41
CA ILE A 14 -6.49 25.01 6.21
C ILE A 14 -5.63 23.97 5.50
N VAL A 15 -4.65 24.44 4.74
CA VAL A 15 -3.72 23.56 4.01
C VAL A 15 -2.77 22.88 5.00
N VAL A 16 -2.67 21.56 4.95
CA VAL A 16 -1.79 20.76 5.80
C VAL A 16 -0.66 20.20 4.96
N LEU A 17 0.56 20.46 5.41
CA LEU A 17 1.79 19.84 4.92
C LEU A 17 2.43 19.11 6.09
N GLY A 18 3.37 18.20 5.82
CA GLY A 18 4.02 17.43 6.90
C GLY A 18 4.77 18.29 7.94
N GLY A 19 5.03 19.55 7.63
CA GLY A 19 5.69 20.49 8.54
C GLY A 19 4.76 21.49 9.24
N GLY A 20 3.45 21.51 8.94
CA GLY A 20 2.53 22.45 9.59
C GLY A 20 1.19 22.68 8.89
N ARG A 21 0.40 23.60 9.44
CA ARG A 21 -0.93 24.00 8.96
C ARG A 21 -0.93 25.47 8.59
N TYR A 22 -1.53 25.80 7.42
CA TYR A 22 -1.46 27.14 6.85
C TYR A 22 -2.83 27.58 6.33
N ARG A 23 -3.28 28.81 6.70
CA ARG A 23 -4.46 29.46 6.10
C ARG A 23 -4.01 30.19 4.83
N ILE A 24 -3.98 29.46 3.73
CA ILE A 24 -3.54 29.95 2.42
C ILE A 24 -4.38 29.30 1.33
N GLY A 25 -4.49 29.96 0.17
CA GLY A 25 -5.09 29.39 -1.02
C GLY A 25 -4.08 28.55 -1.82
N ILE A 26 -4.61 27.65 -2.63
CA ILE A 26 -3.87 26.80 -3.55
C ILE A 26 -4.27 27.18 -4.97
N GLY A 27 -3.30 27.61 -5.78
CA GLY A 27 -3.49 27.87 -7.21
C GLY A 27 -3.01 26.71 -8.05
N VAL A 28 -3.85 26.25 -8.98
CA VAL A 28 -3.57 25.10 -9.87
C VAL A 28 -3.51 25.55 -11.31
N LYS A 29 -2.48 25.08 -12.03
CA LYS A 29 -2.31 25.26 -13.46
C LYS A 29 -1.83 23.95 -14.07
N ASP A 30 -2.45 23.54 -15.20
CA ASP A 30 -2.08 22.33 -15.95
C ASP A 30 -1.96 21.06 -15.07
N GLY A 31 -2.89 20.92 -14.13
CA GLY A 31 -2.96 19.78 -13.22
C GLY A 31 -1.92 19.78 -12.10
N LYS A 32 -1.12 20.83 -11.96
CA LYS A 32 -0.09 20.97 -10.94
C LYS A 32 -0.38 22.12 -9.99
N VAL A 33 0.12 22.02 -8.77
CA VAL A 33 0.18 23.16 -7.85
C VAL A 33 1.12 24.19 -8.45
N ALA A 34 0.58 25.34 -8.82
CA ALA A 34 1.34 26.45 -9.40
C ALA A 34 1.87 27.38 -8.30
N LEU A 35 1.05 27.64 -7.27
CA LEU A 35 1.44 28.49 -6.15
C LEU A 35 0.61 28.20 -4.89
N LEU A 36 1.20 28.59 -3.77
CA LEU A 36 0.55 28.75 -2.47
C LEU A 36 0.65 30.22 -2.09
N ALA A 37 -0.46 30.88 -1.78
CA ALA A 37 -0.47 32.30 -1.46
C ALA A 37 -1.60 32.67 -0.49
N PRO A 38 -1.49 33.80 0.24
CA PRO A 38 -2.63 34.41 0.89
C PRO A 38 -3.79 34.58 -0.11
N GLU A 39 -5.01 34.37 0.32
CA GLU A 39 -6.19 34.30 -0.58
C GLU A 39 -6.45 35.60 -1.35
N GLU A 40 -6.16 36.74 -0.72
CA GLU A 40 -6.25 38.06 -1.32
C GLU A 40 -5.22 38.31 -2.44
N MET A 41 -4.15 37.52 -2.45
CA MET A 41 -3.10 37.59 -3.47
C MET A 41 -3.28 36.51 -4.56
N MET A 42 -4.31 35.67 -4.45
CA MET A 42 -4.54 34.59 -5.40
C MET A 42 -4.99 35.14 -6.75
N PRO A 43 -4.30 34.81 -7.86
CA PRO A 43 -4.74 35.20 -9.20
C PRO A 43 -6.17 34.69 -9.53
N GLU A 44 -6.79 35.30 -10.54
CA GLU A 44 -8.06 34.78 -11.06
C GLU A 44 -7.93 33.31 -11.51
N ALA A 45 -8.95 32.52 -11.25
CA ALA A 45 -9.06 31.14 -11.68
C ALA A 45 -10.31 30.93 -12.54
N LYS A 46 -10.29 29.91 -13.41
CA LYS A 46 -11.47 29.49 -14.17
C LYS A 46 -12.53 28.87 -13.27
N GLU A 47 -12.08 28.10 -12.29
CA GLU A 47 -12.91 27.44 -11.28
C GLU A 47 -12.39 27.81 -9.87
N THR A 48 -13.28 27.86 -8.89
CA THR A 48 -12.92 28.06 -7.49
C THR A 48 -13.67 27.07 -6.62
N ILE A 49 -12.94 26.37 -5.76
CA ILE A 49 -13.48 25.50 -4.72
C ILE A 49 -13.33 26.22 -3.38
N ASP A 50 -14.45 26.41 -2.69
CA ASP A 50 -14.49 26.88 -1.31
C ASP A 50 -14.39 25.69 -0.36
N ALA A 51 -13.29 25.60 0.39
CA ALA A 51 -13.08 24.55 1.38
C ALA A 51 -13.86 24.79 2.69
N LYS A 52 -14.58 25.92 2.82
CA LYS A 52 -15.50 26.24 3.95
C LYS A 52 -14.85 26.08 5.35
N GLY A 53 -13.58 26.40 5.48
CA GLY A 53 -12.83 26.27 6.73
C GLY A 53 -12.28 24.86 7.02
N ASN A 54 -12.54 23.91 6.16
CA ASN A 54 -12.09 22.53 6.30
C ASN A 54 -10.58 22.38 6.01
N TYR A 55 -10.02 21.26 6.42
CA TYR A 55 -8.63 20.95 6.08
C TYR A 55 -8.49 20.49 4.63
N VAL A 56 -7.42 20.95 4.00
CA VAL A 56 -7.00 20.52 2.65
C VAL A 56 -5.68 19.80 2.79
N LEU A 57 -5.68 18.49 2.57
CA LEU A 57 -4.51 17.63 2.62
C LEU A 57 -4.03 17.32 1.21
N PRO A 58 -2.74 16.93 1.02
CA PRO A 58 -2.35 16.21 -0.19
C PRO A 58 -3.24 15.00 -0.39
N GLY A 59 -3.47 14.61 -1.64
CA GLY A 59 -4.18 13.38 -1.94
C GLY A 59 -3.48 12.17 -1.32
N ILE A 60 -4.25 11.25 -0.77
CA ILE A 60 -3.73 10.05 -0.13
C ILE A 60 -2.98 9.19 -1.15
N VAL A 61 -1.80 8.73 -0.77
CA VAL A 61 -1.01 7.74 -1.50
C VAL A 61 -1.11 6.41 -0.76
N ASP A 62 -2.04 5.58 -1.18
CA ASP A 62 -2.22 4.25 -0.60
C ASP A 62 -1.21 3.28 -1.21
N SER A 63 -0.30 2.77 -0.41
CA SER A 63 0.85 1.98 -0.85
C SER A 63 0.57 0.50 -1.07
N GLU A 64 -0.65 0.04 -0.73
CA GLU A 64 -0.96 -1.38 -0.78
C GLU A 64 -2.41 -1.67 -1.09
N ALA A 65 -2.65 -2.24 -2.28
CA ALA A 65 -3.96 -2.73 -2.68
C ALA A 65 -3.81 -3.91 -3.65
N HIS A 66 -4.84 -4.75 -3.70
CA HIS A 66 -4.85 -6.01 -4.43
C HIS A 66 -6.03 -6.18 -5.39
N PRO A 67 -6.30 -5.23 -6.30
CA PRO A 67 -7.32 -5.44 -7.32
C PRO A 67 -6.96 -6.65 -8.21
N GLY A 68 -7.97 -7.34 -8.71
CA GLY A 68 -7.80 -8.56 -9.50
C GLY A 68 -7.55 -9.82 -8.68
N CYS A 69 -7.71 -9.76 -7.34
CA CYS A 69 -7.46 -10.91 -6.48
C CYS A 69 -8.49 -12.02 -6.66
N TYR A 70 -9.75 -11.66 -6.77
CA TYR A 70 -10.88 -12.62 -6.84
C TYR A 70 -11.70 -12.51 -8.11
N VAL A 71 -11.60 -11.42 -8.85
CA VAL A 71 -12.27 -11.15 -10.11
C VAL A 71 -11.26 -10.60 -11.12
N PRO A 72 -11.60 -10.47 -12.41
CA PRO A 72 -10.70 -9.89 -13.41
C PRO A 72 -10.19 -8.49 -13.00
N PHE A 73 -8.93 -8.21 -13.33
CA PHE A 73 -8.24 -6.99 -12.93
C PHE A 73 -8.93 -5.72 -13.43
N ASP A 74 -9.41 -5.72 -14.68
CA ASP A 74 -10.13 -4.60 -15.30
C ASP A 74 -11.44 -4.30 -14.57
N TYR A 75 -12.16 -5.34 -14.15
CA TYR A 75 -13.41 -5.20 -13.40
C TYR A 75 -13.17 -4.61 -12.01
N ASP A 76 -12.18 -5.13 -11.26
CA ASP A 76 -11.80 -4.60 -9.96
C ASP A 76 -11.28 -3.15 -10.06
N MET A 77 -10.40 -2.88 -11.03
CA MET A 77 -9.89 -1.53 -11.23
C MET A 77 -11.01 -0.52 -11.50
N LYS A 78 -12.01 -0.90 -12.29
CA LYS A 78 -13.15 -0.04 -12.61
C LYS A 78 -14.02 0.27 -11.40
N THR A 79 -14.26 -0.71 -10.53
CA THR A 79 -15.13 -0.55 -9.35
C THR A 79 -14.38 0.03 -8.16
N GLU A 80 -13.24 -0.56 -7.82
CA GLU A 80 -12.53 -0.24 -6.58
C GLU A 80 -11.73 1.06 -6.65
N SER A 81 -11.29 1.48 -7.86
CA SER A 81 -10.69 2.81 -8.00
C SER A 81 -11.68 3.95 -7.75
N LYS A 82 -13.00 3.73 -7.98
CA LYS A 82 -14.06 4.65 -7.55
C LYS A 82 -14.17 4.73 -6.04
N ALA A 83 -14.17 3.57 -5.38
CA ALA A 83 -14.19 3.49 -3.92
C ALA A 83 -12.93 4.15 -3.32
N ALA A 84 -11.76 3.95 -3.93
CA ALA A 84 -10.52 4.61 -3.54
C ALA A 84 -10.63 6.14 -3.67
N ALA A 85 -11.17 6.66 -4.79
CA ALA A 85 -11.41 8.10 -4.95
C ALA A 85 -12.37 8.64 -3.88
N CYS A 86 -13.44 7.91 -3.55
CA CYS A 86 -14.37 8.26 -2.48
C CYS A 86 -13.71 8.25 -1.09
N ALA A 87 -12.67 7.46 -0.89
CA ALA A 87 -11.89 7.42 0.35
C ALA A 87 -10.82 8.52 0.48
N GLY A 88 -10.67 9.41 -0.52
CA GLY A 88 -9.64 10.45 -0.54
C GLY A 88 -8.31 10.02 -1.16
N ILE A 89 -8.24 8.81 -1.69
CA ILE A 89 -7.04 8.26 -2.34
C ILE A 89 -6.95 8.84 -3.75
N THR A 90 -5.78 9.36 -4.12
CA THR A 90 -5.48 9.88 -5.45
C THR A 90 -4.40 9.07 -6.16
N THR A 91 -3.63 8.31 -5.40
CA THR A 91 -2.56 7.45 -5.94
C THR A 91 -2.62 6.08 -5.26
N TRP A 92 -2.61 5.02 -6.06
CA TRP A 92 -2.80 3.66 -5.59
C TRP A 92 -1.61 2.75 -5.92
N GLY A 93 -0.99 2.17 -4.91
CA GLY A 93 0.06 1.16 -5.02
C GLY A 93 -0.53 -0.22 -5.20
N ILE A 94 -0.55 -0.70 -6.43
CA ILE A 94 -1.14 -1.99 -6.77
C ILE A 94 -0.07 -3.07 -6.67
N GLN A 95 -0.32 -4.06 -5.82
CA GLN A 95 0.54 -5.21 -5.65
C GLN A 95 -0.09 -6.42 -6.35
N ALA A 96 0.56 -6.90 -7.39
CA ALA A 96 0.02 -7.98 -8.18
C ALA A 96 1.10 -8.93 -8.70
N PRO A 97 0.86 -10.26 -8.69
CA PRO A 97 1.62 -11.22 -9.47
C PRO A 97 1.19 -11.17 -10.93
N THR A 98 1.95 -11.79 -11.83
CA THR A 98 1.64 -11.85 -13.26
C THR A 98 0.26 -12.42 -13.54
N THR A 99 -0.14 -13.38 -12.76
CA THR A 99 -1.44 -14.06 -12.87
C THR A 99 -2.66 -13.15 -12.68
N ARG A 100 -2.49 -11.99 -12.00
CA ARG A 100 -3.56 -11.00 -11.83
C ARG A 100 -3.59 -9.95 -12.93
N LEU A 101 -2.43 -9.56 -13.44
CA LEU A 101 -2.32 -8.57 -14.51
C LEU A 101 -2.71 -9.13 -15.89
N GLY A 102 -2.86 -10.45 -16.00
CA GLY A 102 -3.30 -11.11 -17.20
C GLY A 102 -4.82 -11.03 -17.43
N THR A 103 -5.26 -11.53 -18.56
CA THR A 103 -6.67 -11.54 -18.98
C THR A 103 -7.50 -12.64 -18.32
N LYS A 104 -6.87 -13.62 -17.68
CA LYS A 104 -7.57 -14.70 -16.98
C LYS A 104 -7.92 -14.29 -15.56
N PRO A 105 -9.17 -14.57 -15.11
CA PRO A 105 -9.48 -14.48 -13.70
C PRO A 105 -8.52 -15.33 -12.87
N PHE A 106 -8.09 -14.82 -11.72
CA PHE A 106 -7.17 -15.50 -10.83
C PHE A 106 -7.57 -16.96 -10.50
N LYS A 107 -8.89 -17.22 -10.36
CA LYS A 107 -9.45 -18.56 -10.12
C LYS A 107 -9.21 -19.58 -11.25
N GLU A 108 -8.86 -19.12 -12.44
CA GLU A 108 -8.61 -19.94 -13.61
C GLU A 108 -7.11 -20.26 -13.83
N VAL A 109 -6.26 -19.69 -12.99
CA VAL A 109 -4.83 -19.99 -12.99
C VAL A 109 -4.66 -21.32 -12.26
N VAL A 110 -4.27 -22.35 -12.97
CA VAL A 110 -4.29 -23.72 -12.46
C VAL A 110 -2.94 -24.44 -12.59
N SER A 111 -1.94 -23.79 -13.20
CA SER A 111 -0.65 -24.43 -13.45
C SER A 111 0.54 -23.48 -13.29
N LYS A 112 1.73 -24.02 -13.08
CA LYS A 112 2.99 -23.27 -13.01
C LYS A 112 3.29 -22.51 -14.32
N SER A 113 2.82 -23.02 -15.45
CA SER A 113 2.94 -22.36 -16.75
C SER A 113 2.13 -21.06 -16.86
N ASP A 114 1.21 -20.81 -15.93
CA ASP A 114 0.46 -19.54 -15.87
C ASP A 114 1.26 -18.43 -15.18
N VAL A 115 2.31 -18.77 -14.43
CA VAL A 115 3.28 -17.80 -13.89
C VAL A 115 4.28 -17.48 -15.01
N VAL A 116 4.22 -16.28 -15.54
CA VAL A 116 5.01 -15.84 -16.69
C VAL A 116 5.84 -14.61 -16.34
N SER A 117 6.72 -14.16 -17.24
CA SER A 117 7.38 -12.86 -17.13
C SER A 117 6.36 -11.71 -17.11
N PHE A 118 6.63 -10.67 -16.31
CA PHE A 118 5.82 -9.44 -16.31
C PHE A 118 5.86 -8.71 -17.65
N ASN A 119 6.85 -8.94 -18.50
CA ASN A 119 6.90 -8.41 -19.86
C ASN A 119 5.67 -8.82 -20.69
N LYS A 120 5.07 -9.98 -20.40
CA LYS A 120 3.87 -10.47 -21.09
C LYS A 120 2.57 -9.84 -20.59
N THR A 121 2.51 -9.46 -19.32
CA THR A 121 1.25 -9.01 -18.68
C THR A 121 1.21 -7.51 -18.41
N PHE A 122 2.37 -6.85 -18.31
CA PHE A 122 2.45 -5.42 -18.07
C PHE A 122 1.69 -4.55 -19.09
N PRO A 123 1.76 -4.78 -20.42
CA PRO A 123 1.02 -3.96 -21.37
C PRO A 123 -0.48 -3.92 -21.10
N SER A 124 -1.08 -5.09 -20.84
CA SER A 124 -2.50 -5.20 -20.49
C SER A 124 -2.82 -4.51 -19.15
N GLY A 125 -2.02 -4.75 -18.12
CA GLY A 125 -2.22 -4.12 -16.81
C GLY A 125 -2.15 -2.58 -16.88
N LYS A 126 -1.18 -2.04 -17.63
CA LYS A 126 -1.03 -0.60 -17.87
C LYS A 126 -2.23 -0.03 -18.64
N GLU A 127 -2.69 -0.72 -19.68
CA GLU A 127 -3.86 -0.31 -20.46
C GLU A 127 -5.10 -0.23 -19.59
N VAL A 128 -5.35 -1.22 -18.76
CA VAL A 128 -6.47 -1.23 -17.81
C VAL A 128 -6.41 -0.03 -16.87
N ILE A 129 -5.26 0.23 -16.25
CA ILE A 129 -5.08 1.40 -15.36
C ILE A 129 -5.44 2.69 -16.10
N ASN A 130 -4.90 2.89 -17.30
CA ASN A 130 -5.10 4.12 -18.07
C ASN A 130 -6.54 4.29 -18.61
N SER A 131 -7.30 3.20 -18.75
CA SER A 131 -8.63 3.26 -19.38
C SER A 131 -9.78 3.33 -18.39
N VAL A 132 -9.66 2.69 -17.20
CA VAL A 132 -10.80 2.56 -16.28
C VAL A 132 -10.56 3.11 -14.87
N SER A 133 -9.33 3.47 -14.51
CA SER A 133 -9.03 3.91 -13.16
C SER A 133 -9.48 5.35 -12.88
N HIS A 134 -10.09 5.59 -11.72
CA HIS A 134 -10.44 6.92 -11.22
C HIS A 134 -9.31 7.59 -10.41
N VAL A 135 -8.25 6.86 -10.11
CA VAL A 135 -7.06 7.32 -9.38
C VAL A 135 -5.80 6.95 -10.15
N ASP A 136 -4.72 7.69 -9.96
CA ASP A 136 -3.42 7.29 -10.52
C ASP A 136 -2.93 6.01 -9.83
N ALA A 137 -2.15 5.19 -10.53
CA ALA A 137 -1.66 3.96 -9.96
C ALA A 137 -0.22 3.63 -10.38
N TYR A 138 0.50 2.99 -9.46
CA TYR A 138 1.79 2.36 -9.74
C TYR A 138 1.76 0.89 -9.37
N LEU A 139 2.63 0.09 -9.98
CA LEU A 139 2.71 -1.33 -9.73
C LEU A 139 3.85 -1.68 -8.77
N THR A 140 3.60 -2.60 -7.87
CA THR A 140 4.59 -3.37 -7.10
C THR A 140 4.46 -4.82 -7.54
N TYR A 141 5.52 -5.38 -8.13
CA TYR A 141 5.46 -6.74 -8.62
C TYR A 141 5.62 -7.76 -7.50
N MET A 142 4.67 -8.67 -7.40
CA MET A 142 4.77 -9.82 -6.51
C MET A 142 5.51 -10.93 -7.24
N LEU A 143 6.76 -11.14 -6.85
CA LEU A 143 7.62 -12.14 -7.50
C LEU A 143 7.31 -13.55 -6.98
N GLU A 144 7.34 -14.52 -7.86
CA GLU A 144 6.99 -15.91 -7.59
C GLU A 144 8.08 -16.89 -8.00
N THR A 145 9.08 -16.44 -8.79
CA THR A 145 10.16 -17.29 -9.30
C THR A 145 11.52 -16.57 -9.37
N ASP A 146 12.61 -17.33 -9.44
CA ASP A 146 13.97 -16.82 -9.60
C ASP A 146 14.14 -16.13 -10.97
N GLU A 147 13.48 -16.64 -12.00
CA GLU A 147 13.51 -16.03 -13.35
C GLU A 147 12.96 -14.61 -13.31
N GLN A 148 11.83 -14.40 -12.62
CA GLN A 148 11.27 -13.06 -12.45
C GLN A 148 12.20 -12.14 -11.63
N ALA A 149 12.93 -12.68 -10.66
CA ALA A 149 13.91 -11.92 -9.90
C ALA A 149 15.07 -11.45 -10.80
N HIS A 150 15.56 -12.28 -11.70
CA HIS A 150 16.59 -11.91 -12.67
C HIS A 150 16.14 -10.84 -13.67
N GLU A 151 14.85 -10.75 -13.95
CA GLU A 151 14.28 -9.75 -14.87
C GLU A 151 14.08 -8.35 -14.22
N ILE A 152 14.36 -8.18 -12.92
CA ILE A 152 14.19 -6.90 -12.19
C ILE A 152 14.83 -5.70 -12.92
N PRO A 153 16.07 -5.74 -13.40
CA PRO A 153 16.67 -4.61 -14.13
C PRO A 153 15.86 -4.19 -15.37
N GLN A 154 15.34 -5.17 -16.12
CA GLN A 154 14.50 -4.91 -17.28
C GLN A 154 13.15 -4.31 -16.89
N TYR A 155 12.53 -4.80 -15.82
CA TYR A 155 11.25 -4.24 -15.32
C TYR A 155 11.39 -2.78 -14.89
N VAL A 156 12.53 -2.41 -14.34
CA VAL A 156 12.80 -1.01 -14.01
C VAL A 156 12.91 -0.16 -15.27
N GLU A 157 13.66 -0.62 -16.26
CA GLU A 157 13.94 0.14 -17.48
C GLU A 157 12.70 0.27 -18.37
N GLU A 158 11.99 -0.82 -18.62
CA GLU A 158 10.89 -0.88 -19.59
C GLU A 158 9.53 -0.56 -18.96
N HIS A 159 9.31 -0.96 -17.69
CA HIS A 159 8.03 -0.79 -17.04
C HIS A 159 8.02 0.38 -16.03
N GLY A 160 9.17 0.82 -15.56
CA GLY A 160 9.27 1.81 -14.49
C GLY A 160 8.78 1.24 -13.15
N VAL A 161 9.00 -0.04 -12.88
CA VAL A 161 8.67 -0.70 -11.62
C VAL A 161 9.92 -0.83 -10.77
N THR A 162 9.90 -0.28 -9.56
CA THR A 162 11.05 -0.23 -8.64
C THR A 162 10.78 -0.89 -7.30
N SER A 163 9.58 -1.40 -7.08
CA SER A 163 9.17 -2.08 -5.83
C SER A 163 8.75 -3.51 -6.12
N TYR A 164 9.23 -4.45 -5.29
CA TYR A 164 9.07 -5.88 -5.49
C TYR A 164 8.64 -6.54 -4.19
N LYS A 165 7.50 -7.22 -4.20
CA LYS A 165 6.93 -7.89 -3.03
C LYS A 165 7.26 -9.37 -3.01
N LEU A 166 7.66 -9.83 -1.84
CA LEU A 166 7.85 -11.22 -1.49
C LEU A 166 6.75 -11.64 -0.49
N TYR A 167 5.83 -12.47 -0.97
CA TYR A 167 4.72 -12.96 -0.15
C TYR A 167 5.12 -14.26 0.54
N LEU A 168 5.80 -14.15 1.67
CA LEU A 168 6.44 -15.26 2.38
C LEU A 168 5.46 -16.26 3.00
N GLN A 169 4.18 -15.93 3.02
CA GLN A 169 3.11 -16.82 3.47
C GLN A 169 3.01 -18.11 2.64
N THR A 170 3.51 -18.10 1.40
CA THR A 170 3.51 -19.27 0.52
C THR A 170 4.75 -20.15 0.63
N ARG A 171 5.70 -19.75 1.46
CA ARG A 171 6.96 -20.45 1.68
C ARG A 171 6.73 -21.84 2.30
N GLY A 172 7.44 -22.85 1.79
CA GLY A 172 7.48 -24.18 2.41
C GLY A 172 6.21 -25.02 2.35
N MET A 173 5.18 -24.58 1.63
CA MET A 173 3.86 -25.22 1.61
C MET A 173 3.78 -26.47 0.72
N LYS A 174 4.78 -27.33 0.74
CA LYS A 174 4.67 -28.67 0.16
C LYS A 174 3.58 -29.44 0.91
N GLY A 175 2.45 -29.72 0.23
CA GLY A 175 1.42 -30.62 0.72
C GLY A 175 0.17 -29.99 1.33
N MET A 176 -0.03 -28.67 1.27
CA MET A 176 -1.29 -28.04 1.70
C MET A 176 -2.26 -27.80 0.52
N ALA A 177 -2.30 -28.74 -0.43
CA ALA A 177 -3.14 -28.62 -1.63
C ALA A 177 -4.66 -28.69 -1.36
N ASP A 178 -5.06 -29.14 -0.17
CA ASP A 178 -6.45 -29.46 0.14
C ASP A 178 -7.18 -28.41 1.00
N ASP A 179 -6.51 -27.31 1.35
CA ASP A 179 -7.19 -26.24 2.08
C ASP A 179 -7.92 -25.33 1.09
N ASP A 180 -9.23 -25.49 0.98
CA ASP A 180 -10.14 -24.74 0.11
C ASP A 180 -10.07 -23.21 0.29
N ASP A 181 -9.42 -22.80 1.36
CA ASP A 181 -9.27 -21.42 1.78
C ASP A 181 -8.10 -20.69 1.11
N THR A 182 -7.32 -21.40 0.37
CA THR A 182 -6.20 -20.87 -0.36
C THR A 182 -6.58 -20.64 -1.82
N ASN A 183 -7.28 -19.56 -2.06
CA ASN A 183 -7.57 -19.09 -3.42
C ASN A 183 -6.31 -18.63 -4.18
N TRP A 184 -5.13 -19.02 -3.71
CA TRP A 184 -3.89 -18.79 -4.40
C TRP A 184 -3.65 -19.90 -5.43
N PRO A 185 -3.56 -19.62 -6.73
CA PRO A 185 -3.49 -20.65 -7.79
C PRO A 185 -2.33 -21.61 -7.62
N SER A 186 -1.20 -21.12 -7.17
CA SER A 186 -0.01 -21.92 -6.91
C SER A 186 -0.23 -23.02 -5.87
N ARG A 187 -1.17 -22.83 -4.94
CA ARG A 187 -1.55 -23.85 -3.97
C ARG A 187 -2.44 -24.92 -4.56
N ARG A 188 -3.43 -24.54 -5.38
CA ARG A 188 -4.31 -25.49 -6.08
C ARG A 188 -3.57 -26.42 -7.03
N ALA A 189 -2.49 -25.94 -7.62
CA ALA A 189 -1.69 -26.71 -8.58
C ALA A 189 -0.63 -27.61 -7.93
N GLY A 190 -0.57 -27.70 -6.59
CA GLY A 190 0.55 -28.38 -5.92
C GLY A 190 1.89 -27.70 -6.22
N LEU A 191 1.84 -26.51 -6.77
CA LEU A 191 2.96 -25.66 -7.07
C LEU A 191 3.29 -24.93 -5.77
N GLY A 192 4.09 -25.53 -4.93
CA GLY A 192 4.82 -24.71 -3.97
C GLY A 192 5.51 -23.64 -4.80
N THR A 193 4.93 -22.43 -4.91
CA THR A 193 5.69 -21.25 -5.26
C THR A 193 6.63 -21.09 -4.10
N GLY A 194 7.72 -21.80 -4.20
CA GLY A 194 8.68 -21.78 -3.15
C GLY A 194 9.51 -20.53 -3.29
N ILE A 195 8.97 -19.38 -2.90
CA ILE A 195 9.85 -18.28 -2.49
C ILE A 195 10.56 -18.80 -1.26
N ASP A 196 11.78 -19.24 -1.44
CA ASP A 196 12.69 -19.63 -0.36
C ASP A 196 13.68 -18.49 -0.06
N ASP A 197 14.58 -18.73 0.89
CA ASP A 197 15.60 -17.74 1.25
C ASP A 197 16.55 -17.43 0.08
N GLY A 198 16.75 -18.38 -0.85
CA GLY A 198 17.53 -18.17 -2.06
C GLY A 198 16.89 -17.13 -2.98
N THR A 199 15.61 -17.28 -3.28
CA THR A 199 14.84 -16.28 -4.06
C THR A 199 14.82 -14.91 -3.38
N VAL A 200 14.64 -14.88 -2.04
CA VAL A 200 14.68 -13.61 -1.28
C VAL A 200 16.04 -12.95 -1.43
N PHE A 201 17.13 -13.71 -1.25
CA PHE A 201 18.49 -13.19 -1.37
C PHE A 201 18.77 -12.68 -2.78
N LEU A 202 18.38 -13.43 -3.81
CA LEU A 202 18.50 -13.03 -5.20
C LEU A 202 17.79 -11.70 -5.50
N VAL A 203 16.54 -11.52 -4.99
CA VAL A 203 15.82 -10.26 -5.13
C VAL A 203 16.57 -9.11 -4.42
N MET A 204 17.11 -9.35 -3.22
CA MET A 204 17.90 -8.35 -2.50
C MET A 204 19.16 -7.94 -3.27
N GLU A 205 19.87 -8.88 -3.89
CA GLU A 205 21.01 -8.58 -4.77
C GLU A 205 20.60 -7.72 -5.96
N GLN A 206 19.48 -8.04 -6.63
CA GLN A 206 19.00 -7.27 -7.76
C GLN A 206 18.60 -5.84 -7.32
N ILE A 207 17.99 -5.67 -6.14
CA ILE A 207 17.66 -4.35 -5.60
C ILE A 207 18.92 -3.55 -5.28
N ALA A 208 19.93 -4.18 -4.68
CA ALA A 208 21.23 -3.54 -4.44
C ALA A 208 21.89 -3.10 -5.75
N TYR A 209 21.74 -3.91 -6.81
CA TYR A 209 22.29 -3.62 -8.14
C TYR A 209 21.63 -2.42 -8.83
N ILE A 210 20.28 -2.36 -8.85
CA ILE A 210 19.55 -1.27 -9.52
C ILE A 210 19.65 0.05 -8.75
N GLY A 211 19.77 0.00 -7.43
CA GLY A 211 19.85 1.20 -6.58
C GLY A 211 18.50 1.91 -6.39
N TYR A 212 18.55 3.19 -5.98
CA TYR A 212 17.37 3.95 -5.59
C TYR A 212 16.47 4.32 -6.79
N PRO A 213 15.14 4.21 -6.67
CA PRO A 213 14.33 3.88 -5.49
C PRO A 213 13.94 2.39 -5.41
N GLY A 214 14.85 1.48 -5.76
CA GLY A 214 14.63 0.04 -5.61
C GLY A 214 14.33 -0.33 -4.15
N ILE A 215 13.29 -1.13 -3.91
CA ILE A 215 12.85 -1.51 -2.56
C ILE A 215 12.21 -2.90 -2.53
N VAL A 216 12.53 -3.67 -1.50
CA VAL A 216 11.95 -5.00 -1.26
C VAL A 216 10.80 -4.88 -0.27
N HIS A 217 9.61 -5.31 -0.67
CA HIS A 217 8.45 -5.42 0.21
C HIS A 217 8.36 -6.83 0.80
N ILE A 218 8.31 -6.92 2.11
CA ILE A 218 8.22 -8.18 2.85
C ILE A 218 6.88 -8.26 3.58
N HIS A 219 6.16 -9.38 3.39
CA HIS A 219 5.05 -9.78 4.24
C HIS A 219 5.60 -10.58 5.43
N PRO A 220 5.75 -9.98 6.64
CA PRO A 220 6.53 -10.59 7.72
C PRO A 220 5.68 -11.50 8.61
N GLU A 221 5.15 -12.58 8.09
CA GLU A 221 4.42 -13.57 8.87
C GLU A 221 5.01 -14.97 8.64
N ASN A 222 5.52 -15.61 9.69
CA ASN A 222 6.05 -16.97 9.58
C ASN A 222 4.91 -17.99 9.55
N TRP A 223 4.49 -18.34 8.33
CA TRP A 223 3.41 -19.28 8.09
C TRP A 223 3.75 -20.72 8.48
N GLU A 224 5.01 -21.12 8.38
CA GLU A 224 5.45 -22.46 8.75
C GLU A 224 5.22 -22.74 10.23
N ILE A 225 5.49 -21.74 11.09
CA ILE A 225 5.20 -21.84 12.52
C ILE A 225 3.71 -21.65 12.79
N ALA A 226 3.06 -20.69 12.12
CA ALA A 226 1.64 -20.43 12.26
C ALA A 226 0.79 -21.69 12.00
N ARG A 227 1.19 -22.52 11.02
CA ARG A 227 0.54 -23.81 10.73
C ARG A 227 0.50 -24.72 11.97
N ILE A 228 1.57 -24.77 12.74
CA ILE A 228 1.64 -25.61 13.96
C ILE A 228 0.66 -25.10 15.02
N PHE A 229 0.54 -23.79 15.18
CA PHE A 229 -0.46 -23.20 16.08
C PHE A 229 -1.88 -23.48 15.59
N GLU A 230 -2.12 -23.34 14.28
CA GLU A 230 -3.42 -23.67 13.67
C GLU A 230 -3.83 -25.12 13.93
N GLU A 231 -2.95 -26.08 13.67
CA GLU A 231 -3.19 -27.51 13.96
C GLU A 231 -3.59 -27.73 15.42
N ARG A 232 -2.89 -27.09 16.35
CA ARG A 232 -3.18 -27.20 17.80
C ARG A 232 -4.54 -26.59 18.16
N LEU A 233 -4.87 -25.43 17.61
CA LEU A 233 -6.13 -24.75 17.86
C LEU A 233 -7.32 -25.53 17.29
N ARG A 234 -7.18 -26.07 16.08
CA ARG A 234 -8.18 -26.96 15.46
C ARG A 234 -8.37 -28.23 16.29
N ALA A 235 -7.31 -28.86 16.75
CA ALA A 235 -7.38 -30.03 17.62
C ALA A 235 -8.05 -29.73 18.99
N ALA A 236 -7.89 -28.50 19.50
CA ALA A 236 -8.57 -28.01 20.69
C ALA A 236 -10.02 -27.58 20.45
N GLY A 237 -10.54 -27.71 19.23
CA GLY A 237 -11.91 -27.35 18.87
C GLY A 237 -12.19 -25.84 18.82
N ARG A 238 -11.13 -24.99 18.76
CA ARG A 238 -11.28 -23.54 18.67
C ARG A 238 -11.77 -23.15 17.26
N THR A 239 -12.87 -22.45 17.19
CA THR A 239 -13.48 -21.98 15.93
C THR A 239 -13.88 -20.50 15.97
N ASP A 240 -13.63 -19.85 17.10
CA ASP A 240 -13.89 -18.43 17.30
C ASP A 240 -12.89 -17.55 16.52
N PHE A 241 -13.23 -16.29 16.29
CA PHE A 241 -12.38 -15.36 15.54
C PHE A 241 -11.04 -15.07 16.22
N GLY A 242 -10.99 -15.13 17.56
CA GLY A 242 -9.74 -15.01 18.31
C GLY A 242 -8.73 -16.12 18.01
N ALA A 243 -9.20 -17.30 17.55
CA ALA A 243 -8.32 -18.39 17.16
C ALA A 243 -7.43 -18.02 15.97
N TRP A 244 -7.87 -17.13 15.06
CA TRP A 244 -7.04 -16.64 13.97
C TRP A 244 -5.88 -15.77 14.48
N THR A 245 -6.11 -14.96 15.50
CA THR A 245 -5.07 -14.18 16.19
C THR A 245 -4.10 -15.10 16.93
N ASP A 246 -4.62 -16.08 17.67
CA ASP A 246 -3.82 -17.01 18.46
C ASP A 246 -2.97 -17.96 17.59
N ARG A 247 -3.39 -18.19 16.35
CA ARG A 247 -2.61 -18.91 15.32
C ARG A 247 -1.32 -18.18 14.96
N SER A 248 -1.32 -16.86 15.01
CA SER A 248 -0.18 -16.03 14.62
C SER A 248 0.27 -15.16 15.79
N PRO A 249 0.90 -15.75 16.84
CA PRO A 249 1.42 -14.98 17.95
C PRO A 249 2.48 -13.98 17.50
N ASP A 250 2.64 -12.92 18.27
CA ASP A 250 3.41 -11.71 17.95
C ASP A 250 4.83 -11.99 17.45
N PHE A 251 5.49 -13.01 17.98
CA PHE A 251 6.86 -13.33 17.60
C PHE A 251 7.00 -13.84 16.15
N LEU A 252 5.92 -14.23 15.48
CA LEU A 252 5.99 -14.71 14.08
C LEU A 252 6.29 -13.57 13.12
N GLU A 253 5.72 -12.38 13.34
CA GLU A 253 6.10 -11.17 12.60
C GLU A 253 7.55 -10.78 12.92
N ALA A 254 7.88 -10.65 14.20
CA ALA A 254 9.18 -10.23 14.68
C ALA A 254 10.31 -11.13 14.18
N GLN A 255 10.09 -12.45 14.13
CA GLN A 255 11.06 -13.41 13.64
C GLN A 255 11.36 -13.21 12.15
N HIS A 256 10.35 -13.01 11.30
CA HIS A 256 10.56 -12.70 9.87
C HIS A 256 11.23 -11.34 9.68
N ILE A 257 10.81 -10.30 10.41
CA ILE A 257 11.48 -8.99 10.38
C ILE A 257 12.95 -9.14 10.71
N ARG A 258 13.29 -9.86 11.78
CA ARG A 258 14.69 -10.08 12.18
C ARG A 258 15.47 -10.87 11.14
N ALA A 259 14.92 -11.96 10.63
CA ALA A 259 15.58 -12.83 9.66
C ALA A 259 15.91 -12.08 8.37
N TYR A 260 14.94 -11.36 7.80
CA TYR A 260 15.14 -10.68 6.52
C TYR A 260 15.88 -9.34 6.65
N SER A 261 15.80 -8.67 7.79
CA SER A 261 16.68 -7.55 8.10
C SER A 261 18.14 -8.02 8.21
N TYR A 262 18.38 -9.15 8.86
CA TYR A 262 19.73 -9.74 8.92
C TYR A 262 20.23 -10.09 7.51
N LEU A 263 19.41 -10.72 6.69
CA LEU A 263 19.77 -11.10 5.32
C LEU A 263 20.09 -9.85 4.47
N ALA A 264 19.26 -8.82 4.54
CA ALA A 264 19.50 -7.55 3.84
C ALA A 264 20.81 -6.89 4.30
N ASN A 265 21.16 -7.00 5.59
CA ASN A 265 22.41 -6.46 6.12
C ASN A 265 23.65 -7.27 5.67
N GLN A 266 23.48 -8.54 5.28
CA GLN A 266 24.55 -9.38 4.74
C GLN A 266 24.64 -9.30 3.20
N THR A 267 23.61 -8.78 2.53
CA THR A 267 23.63 -8.60 1.07
C THR A 267 24.56 -7.44 0.70
N PRO A 268 25.52 -7.61 -0.21
CA PRO A 268 26.39 -6.52 -0.66
C PRO A 268 25.60 -5.40 -1.32
N GLY A 269 25.83 -4.16 -0.88
CA GLY A 269 25.17 -2.99 -1.40
C GLY A 269 24.05 -2.47 -0.49
N HIS A 270 23.13 -1.70 -1.05
CA HIS A 270 22.07 -1.04 -0.31
C HIS A 270 20.72 -1.70 -0.63
N VAL A 271 20.10 -2.32 0.36
CA VAL A 271 18.82 -3.02 0.23
C VAL A 271 17.79 -2.39 1.16
N PRO A 272 17.00 -1.41 0.69
CA PRO A 272 15.89 -0.88 1.47
C PRO A 272 14.79 -1.93 1.64
N LEU A 273 14.26 -2.06 2.87
CA LEU A 273 13.15 -2.95 3.19
C LEU A 273 11.88 -2.16 3.49
N TYR A 274 10.77 -2.63 2.94
CA TYR A 274 9.43 -2.17 3.26
C TYR A 274 8.67 -3.34 3.92
N LEU A 275 8.51 -3.23 5.23
CA LEU A 275 7.85 -4.25 6.05
C LEU A 275 6.36 -3.95 6.10
N GLN A 276 5.56 -4.79 5.46
CA GLN A 276 4.13 -4.57 5.33
C GLN A 276 3.38 -4.95 6.60
N HIS A 277 2.27 -4.26 6.85
CA HIS A 277 1.31 -4.51 7.93
C HIS A 277 1.92 -5.01 9.24
N CYS A 278 2.97 -4.31 9.73
CA CYS A 278 3.52 -4.53 11.06
C CYS A 278 2.47 -4.18 12.11
N THR A 279 2.17 -5.10 13.02
CA THR A 279 1.01 -4.98 13.91
C THR A 279 1.31 -5.25 15.37
N THR A 280 2.52 -5.70 15.71
CA THR A 280 2.83 -6.15 17.07
C THR A 280 3.97 -5.36 17.70
N LYS A 281 3.97 -5.26 19.02
CA LYS A 281 5.04 -4.60 19.78
C LYS A 281 6.41 -5.20 19.48
N LEU A 282 6.50 -6.54 19.39
CA LEU A 282 7.76 -7.22 19.08
C LEU A 282 8.28 -6.86 17.69
N SER A 283 7.38 -6.66 16.72
CA SER A 283 7.74 -6.22 15.37
C SER A 283 8.40 -4.84 15.39
N PHE A 284 7.89 -3.89 16.19
CA PHE A 284 8.47 -2.56 16.31
C PHE A 284 9.85 -2.58 16.97
N GLU A 285 10.08 -3.47 17.91
CA GLU A 285 11.40 -3.69 18.53
C GLU A 285 12.42 -4.16 17.48
N GLU A 286 12.04 -5.09 16.60
CA GLU A 286 12.91 -5.57 15.52
C GLU A 286 13.15 -4.50 14.44
N VAL A 287 12.16 -3.68 14.11
CA VAL A 287 12.33 -2.51 13.22
C VAL A 287 13.38 -1.55 13.80
N LEU A 288 13.29 -1.23 15.09
CA LEU A 288 14.26 -0.35 15.76
C LEU A 288 15.68 -0.94 15.78
N LYS A 289 15.79 -2.27 16.00
CA LYS A 289 17.09 -2.97 15.96
C LYS A 289 17.69 -2.91 14.55
N ALA A 290 16.89 -3.20 13.52
CA ALA A 290 17.34 -3.13 12.13
C ALA A 290 17.85 -1.73 11.76
N ARG A 291 17.14 -0.67 12.18
CA ARG A 291 17.58 0.72 11.99
C ARG A 291 18.84 1.05 12.76
N ALA A 292 18.98 0.56 14.00
CA ALA A 292 20.19 0.73 14.80
C ALA A 292 21.40 0.01 14.18
N GLU A 293 21.18 -1.06 13.44
CA GLU A 293 22.21 -1.78 12.65
C GLU A 293 22.55 -1.05 11.33
N GLY A 294 21.87 0.07 11.02
CA GLY A 294 22.13 0.93 9.85
C GLY A 294 21.33 0.56 8.60
N LEU A 295 20.31 -0.29 8.71
CA LEU A 295 19.44 -0.62 7.59
C LEU A 295 18.42 0.49 7.31
N GLU A 296 18.14 0.72 6.05
CA GLU A 296 16.99 1.50 5.62
C GLU A 296 15.74 0.62 5.65
N VAL A 297 14.94 0.79 6.70
CA VAL A 297 13.74 -0.02 6.95
C VAL A 297 12.54 0.89 7.15
N TYR A 298 11.51 0.65 6.38
CA TYR A 298 10.20 1.29 6.50
C TYR A 298 9.17 0.30 7.01
N ALA A 299 8.47 0.64 8.09
CA ALA A 299 7.37 -0.15 8.61
C ALA A 299 6.03 0.45 8.17
N GLN A 300 5.16 -0.40 7.65
CA GLN A 300 3.82 -0.02 7.25
C GLN A 300 2.80 -0.75 8.11
N THR A 301 1.66 -0.10 8.34
CA THR A 301 0.45 -0.67 8.94
C THR A 301 -0.78 -0.27 8.14
N GLY A 302 -1.97 -0.63 8.63
CA GLY A 302 -3.23 -0.26 7.98
C GLY A 302 -4.38 0.02 8.94
N PRO A 303 -5.45 0.69 8.45
CA PRO A 303 -6.57 1.09 9.28
C PRO A 303 -7.24 -0.04 10.07
N PRO A 304 -7.41 -1.27 9.55
CA PRO A 304 -8.01 -2.35 10.32
C PRO A 304 -7.28 -2.65 11.62
N TRP A 305 -5.95 -2.70 11.58
CA TRP A 305 -5.12 -3.00 12.75
C TRP A 305 -5.01 -1.86 13.76
N LEU A 306 -5.34 -0.63 13.33
CA LEU A 306 -5.42 0.54 14.21
C LEU A 306 -6.74 0.65 14.97
N TRP A 307 -7.74 -0.15 14.60
CA TRP A 307 -9.10 0.00 15.14
C TRP A 307 -9.77 -1.30 15.56
N ALA A 308 -9.76 -2.32 14.68
CA ALA A 308 -10.56 -3.53 14.87
C ALA A 308 -9.84 -4.58 15.71
N GLU A 309 -10.56 -5.15 16.67
CA GLU A 309 -10.13 -6.30 17.47
C GLU A 309 -10.64 -7.63 16.86
N PRO A 310 -10.12 -8.80 17.25
CA PRO A 310 -10.52 -10.09 16.68
C PRO A 310 -12.03 -10.35 16.71
N GLU A 311 -12.73 -9.83 17.71
CA GLU A 311 -14.18 -9.98 17.93
C GLU A 311 -15.02 -9.30 16.85
N TYR A 312 -14.44 -8.39 16.04
CA TYR A 312 -15.09 -7.84 14.85
C TYR A 312 -15.34 -8.89 13.76
N GLY A 313 -14.76 -10.07 13.93
CA GLY A 313 -15.22 -11.24 13.23
C GLY A 313 -14.73 -11.34 11.80
N TRP A 314 -13.46 -11.05 11.55
CA TRP A 314 -12.93 -11.15 10.20
C TRP A 314 -11.55 -11.80 10.10
N ARG A 315 -11.32 -12.52 8.98
CA ARG A 315 -10.04 -13.13 8.65
C ARG A 315 -9.23 -12.27 7.71
N ILE A 316 -8.09 -11.79 8.18
CA ILE A 316 -7.08 -11.12 7.36
C ILE A 316 -5.67 -11.65 7.70
N ASN A 317 -4.75 -11.48 6.82
CA ASN A 317 -3.34 -11.80 6.96
C ASN A 317 -2.54 -10.48 6.92
N VAL A 318 -1.86 -10.11 7.95
CA VAL A 318 -1.76 -10.70 9.28
C VAL A 318 -3.06 -10.52 10.08
N PRO A 319 -3.28 -11.30 11.19
CA PRO A 319 -4.52 -11.21 11.97
C PRO A 319 -4.77 -9.85 12.59
N LEU A 320 -6.05 -9.53 12.85
CA LEU A 320 -6.42 -8.45 13.78
C LEU A 320 -5.79 -8.72 15.15
N ARG A 321 -5.41 -7.65 15.86
CA ARG A 321 -4.72 -7.78 17.14
C ARG A 321 -5.58 -7.33 18.31
N ARG A 322 -5.24 -7.80 19.52
CA ARG A 322 -5.89 -7.37 20.75
C ARG A 322 -5.49 -5.94 21.12
N ARG A 323 -6.25 -5.31 21.99
CA ARG A 323 -6.16 -3.89 22.38
C ARG A 323 -4.72 -3.46 22.70
N GLU A 324 -3.96 -4.27 23.41
CA GLU A 324 -2.58 -3.96 23.80
C GLU A 324 -1.64 -3.72 22.61
N ASN A 325 -1.80 -4.50 21.53
CA ASN A 325 -1.05 -4.28 20.30
C ASN A 325 -1.57 -3.08 19.51
N ILE A 326 -2.90 -2.86 19.48
CA ILE A 326 -3.50 -1.66 18.88
C ILE A 326 -2.95 -0.39 19.54
N ASP A 327 -2.89 -0.37 20.87
CA ASP A 327 -2.36 0.78 21.61
C ASP A 327 -0.84 0.96 21.43
N ALA A 328 -0.09 -0.14 21.31
CA ALA A 328 1.33 -0.09 20.97
C ALA A 328 1.55 0.42 19.53
N LEU A 329 0.68 0.02 18.59
CA LEU A 329 0.73 0.43 17.20
C LEU A 329 0.47 1.94 17.03
N TRP A 330 -0.52 2.49 17.76
CA TRP A 330 -0.76 3.94 17.77
C TRP A 330 0.45 4.72 18.31
N ARG A 331 1.09 4.23 19.37
CA ARG A 331 2.34 4.83 19.87
C ARG A 331 3.46 4.73 18.83
N ALA A 332 3.66 3.56 18.21
CA ALA A 332 4.67 3.38 17.18
C ALA A 332 4.44 4.30 15.96
N LEU A 333 3.17 4.55 15.61
CA LEU A 333 2.81 5.50 14.56
C LEU A 333 3.13 6.94 14.96
N ALA A 334 2.79 7.35 16.19
CA ALA A 334 3.09 8.69 16.72
C ALA A 334 4.60 8.94 16.80
N ASP A 335 5.36 7.97 17.30
CA ASP A 335 6.79 8.05 17.55
C ASP A 335 7.67 7.93 16.29
N GLY A 336 7.05 7.65 15.11
CA GLY A 336 7.79 7.51 13.86
C GLY A 336 8.48 6.16 13.67
N ILE A 337 8.10 5.14 14.43
CA ILE A 337 8.56 3.76 14.22
C ILE A 337 7.84 3.15 13.02
N VAL A 338 6.52 3.36 12.92
CA VAL A 338 5.71 3.04 11.74
C VAL A 338 5.68 4.26 10.84
N ASP A 339 6.11 4.10 9.60
CA ASP A 339 6.33 5.19 8.63
C ASP A 339 5.13 5.45 7.75
N VAL A 340 4.40 4.40 7.39
CA VAL A 340 3.38 4.42 6.33
C VAL A 340 2.11 3.74 6.80
N VAL A 341 0.98 4.28 6.35
CA VAL A 341 -0.33 3.61 6.42
C VAL A 341 -0.75 3.26 4.99
N GLY A 342 -1.08 1.99 4.76
CA GLY A 342 -1.64 1.47 3.51
C GLY A 342 -2.92 0.69 3.77
N SER A 343 -3.83 0.61 2.81
CA SER A 343 -5.13 -0.02 3.04
C SER A 343 -5.08 -1.55 3.07
N ASP A 344 -4.17 -2.14 2.34
CA ASP A 344 -4.14 -3.58 2.04
C ASP A 344 -5.51 -4.08 1.52
N HIS A 345 -6.12 -3.26 0.66
CA HIS A 345 -7.47 -3.46 0.18
C HIS A 345 -7.61 -4.69 -0.71
N VAL A 346 -8.55 -5.54 -0.36
CA VAL A 346 -8.95 -6.73 -1.13
C VAL A 346 -10.46 -6.83 -1.15
N VAL A 347 -11.06 -7.10 -2.31
CA VAL A 347 -12.50 -7.34 -2.41
C VAL A 347 -12.76 -8.78 -2.77
N GLY A 348 -13.68 -9.42 -2.05
CA GLY A 348 -14.05 -10.81 -2.28
C GLY A 348 -14.82 -11.04 -3.59
N TRP A 349 -15.31 -12.26 -3.77
CA TRP A 349 -16.12 -12.66 -4.94
C TRP A 349 -17.45 -11.90 -4.99
N GLU A 350 -18.00 -11.74 -6.19
CA GLU A 350 -19.36 -11.25 -6.38
C GLU A 350 -20.39 -12.37 -6.55
N PRO A 351 -21.64 -12.07 -6.14
CA PRO A 351 -22.01 -11.09 -5.13
C PRO A 351 -21.62 -11.61 -3.77
N SER A 352 -20.72 -10.93 -3.10
CA SER A 352 -20.40 -11.27 -1.72
C SER A 352 -21.35 -10.52 -0.80
N SER A 353 -22.44 -11.17 -0.40
CA SER A 353 -23.16 -10.69 0.76
C SER A 353 -22.30 -10.88 2.01
N TYR A 354 -22.44 -10.00 2.99
CA TYR A 354 -21.82 -10.19 4.31
C TYR A 354 -22.10 -11.61 4.85
N ALA A 355 -23.34 -12.12 4.65
CA ALA A 355 -23.74 -13.45 5.08
C ALA A 355 -22.98 -14.60 4.40
N GLU A 356 -22.60 -14.44 3.12
CA GLU A 356 -21.83 -15.46 2.41
C GLU A 356 -20.35 -15.46 2.78
N MET A 357 -19.82 -14.31 3.15
CA MET A 357 -18.44 -14.17 3.59
C MET A 357 -18.28 -14.36 5.09
N TYR A 358 -19.30 -14.04 5.87
CA TYR A 358 -19.34 -14.23 7.32
C TYR A 358 -19.71 -15.67 7.65
N ASN A 359 -18.71 -16.46 8.01
CA ASN A 359 -18.91 -17.75 8.64
C ASN A 359 -18.58 -17.62 10.12
N PRO A 360 -19.45 -18.06 11.06
CA PRO A 360 -19.19 -18.01 12.50
C PRO A 360 -17.96 -18.85 12.91
N LYS A 361 -17.44 -19.67 12.01
CA LYS A 361 -16.23 -20.45 12.22
C LYS A 361 -15.08 -19.81 11.45
N ILE A 362 -14.07 -19.32 12.17
CA ILE A 362 -12.96 -18.57 11.57
C ILE A 362 -12.23 -19.36 10.45
N TRP A 363 -12.16 -20.68 10.58
CA TRP A 363 -11.46 -21.54 9.62
C TRP A 363 -12.16 -21.62 8.26
N ASP A 364 -13.46 -21.35 8.23
CA ASP A 364 -14.30 -21.38 7.02
C ASP A 364 -14.52 -19.98 6.43
N CYS A 365 -14.02 -18.91 7.10
CA CYS A 365 -14.07 -17.56 6.58
C CYS A 365 -13.08 -17.36 5.42
N ARG A 366 -13.50 -16.61 4.41
CA ARG A 366 -12.58 -16.15 3.37
C ARG A 366 -11.62 -15.09 3.90
N THR A 367 -10.44 -15.02 3.31
CA THR A 367 -9.41 -14.06 3.72
C THR A 367 -9.56 -12.76 2.95
N GLY A 368 -9.51 -11.63 3.67
CA GLY A 368 -9.55 -10.28 3.11
C GLY A 368 -10.95 -9.70 3.03
N PHE A 369 -11.03 -8.38 3.08
CA PHE A 369 -12.24 -7.58 2.96
C PHE A 369 -11.93 -6.18 2.47
N SER A 370 -12.97 -5.43 2.06
CA SER A 370 -12.85 -4.06 1.59
C SER A 370 -12.39 -3.12 2.69
N ARG A 371 -11.34 -2.31 2.44
CA ARG A 371 -10.66 -1.51 3.47
C ARG A 371 -10.41 -0.06 3.08
N VAL A 372 -10.57 0.32 1.80
CA VAL A 372 -10.28 1.70 1.39
C VAL A 372 -11.12 2.71 2.14
N GLU A 373 -12.39 2.43 2.39
CA GLU A 373 -13.29 3.33 3.12
C GLU A 373 -12.91 3.49 4.60
N LEU A 374 -12.16 2.55 5.18
CA LEU A 374 -11.62 2.64 6.54
C LEU A 374 -10.51 3.70 6.67
N PHE A 375 -9.86 4.07 5.56
CA PHE A 375 -8.59 4.79 5.59
C PHE A 375 -8.67 6.09 6.39
N LEU A 376 -9.35 7.10 5.87
CA LEU A 376 -9.46 8.40 6.53
C LEU A 376 -10.33 8.38 7.79
N PRO A 377 -11.52 7.73 7.82
CA PRO A 377 -12.35 7.71 9.02
C PRO A 377 -11.64 7.14 10.26
N VAL A 378 -10.86 6.06 10.12
CA VAL A 378 -10.10 5.51 11.26
C VAL A 378 -8.98 6.45 11.68
N LEU A 379 -8.18 6.97 10.74
CA LEU A 379 -7.07 7.87 11.08
C LEU A 379 -7.55 9.20 11.70
N LEU A 380 -8.68 9.72 11.24
CA LEU A 380 -9.28 10.95 11.77
C LEU A 380 -9.95 10.70 13.12
N SER A 381 -10.89 9.76 13.19
CA SER A 381 -11.69 9.51 14.38
C SER A 381 -10.86 8.95 15.53
N GLU A 382 -10.08 7.89 15.26
CA GLU A 382 -9.30 7.20 16.28
C GLU A 382 -7.92 7.82 16.52
N GLY A 383 -7.36 8.48 15.49
CA GLY A 383 -6.05 9.09 15.55
C GLY A 383 -6.11 10.56 15.95
N VAL A 384 -6.51 11.41 15.00
CA VAL A 384 -6.44 12.88 15.16
C VAL A 384 -7.41 13.38 16.22
N ASN A 385 -8.68 13.00 16.16
CA ASN A 385 -9.71 13.48 17.08
C ASN A 385 -9.54 12.95 18.51
N LYS A 386 -8.85 11.82 18.68
CA LYS A 386 -8.46 11.30 20.01
C LYS A 386 -7.05 11.73 20.43
N ASN A 387 -6.41 12.66 19.68
CA ASN A 387 -5.07 13.17 19.96
C ASN A 387 -3.98 12.08 20.08
N ARG A 388 -4.13 10.97 19.38
CA ARG A 388 -3.11 9.92 19.31
C ARG A 388 -2.00 10.28 18.31
N ILE A 389 -2.37 10.98 17.23
CA ILE A 389 -1.43 11.56 16.24
C ILE A 389 -1.89 12.97 15.87
N SER A 390 -0.98 13.81 15.40
CA SER A 390 -1.35 15.10 14.81
C SER A 390 -1.85 14.93 13.38
N ILE A 391 -2.53 15.94 12.84
CA ILE A 391 -2.97 15.92 11.44
C ILE A 391 -1.78 16.00 10.48
N GLU A 392 -0.69 16.66 10.89
CA GLU A 392 0.57 16.68 10.15
C GLU A 392 1.19 15.28 10.08
N ARG A 393 1.11 14.51 11.19
CA ARG A 393 1.57 13.13 11.21
C ARG A 393 0.71 12.25 10.29
N LEU A 394 -0.60 12.45 10.26
CA LEU A 394 -1.48 11.79 9.29
C LEU A 394 -1.00 12.06 7.86
N VAL A 395 -0.72 13.33 7.50
CA VAL A 395 -0.19 13.68 6.16
C VAL A 395 1.15 12.99 5.89
N GLN A 396 2.05 12.95 6.86
CA GLN A 396 3.33 12.26 6.71
C GLN A 396 3.13 10.77 6.37
N VAL A 397 2.30 10.05 7.14
CA VAL A 397 2.18 8.59 7.03
C VAL A 397 1.26 8.13 5.90
N SER A 398 0.38 8.99 5.39
CA SER A 398 -0.59 8.64 4.35
C SER A 398 -0.37 9.35 3.01
N CYS A 399 0.50 10.37 2.96
CA CYS A 399 0.78 11.11 1.73
C CYS A 399 2.28 11.18 1.43
N GLU A 400 3.07 11.82 2.31
CA GLU A 400 4.48 12.11 2.04
C GLU A 400 5.37 10.85 2.04
N ASN A 401 5.31 10.08 3.12
CA ASN A 401 6.18 8.90 3.28
C ASN A 401 5.88 7.83 2.23
N PRO A 402 4.60 7.46 1.94
CA PRO A 402 4.33 6.51 0.87
C PRO A 402 4.77 7.02 -0.50
N ALA A 403 4.70 8.33 -0.78
CA ALA A 403 5.24 8.89 -2.02
C ALA A 403 6.78 8.80 -2.08
N LYS A 404 7.46 8.99 -0.95
CA LYS A 404 8.93 8.86 -0.85
C LYS A 404 9.38 7.40 -1.03
N THR A 405 8.76 6.47 -0.31
CA THR A 405 9.10 5.04 -0.36
C THR A 405 8.79 4.39 -1.71
N SER A 406 7.80 4.93 -2.43
CA SER A 406 7.47 4.45 -3.78
C SER A 406 8.26 5.13 -4.91
N GLY A 407 9.13 6.11 -4.59
CA GLY A 407 9.90 6.85 -5.60
C GLY A 407 9.08 7.91 -6.36
N LEU A 408 7.91 8.32 -5.84
CA LEU A 408 7.02 9.31 -6.46
C LEU A 408 7.14 10.70 -5.84
N TRP A 409 8.00 10.90 -4.83
CA TRP A 409 8.25 12.21 -4.24
C TRP A 409 8.76 13.21 -5.28
N GLY A 410 8.21 14.42 -5.26
CA GLY A 410 8.40 15.44 -6.29
C GLY A 410 7.26 15.48 -7.31
N GLN A 411 6.44 14.40 -7.38
CA GLN A 411 5.22 14.36 -8.17
C GLN A 411 3.98 14.21 -7.29
N LYS A 412 4.00 13.31 -6.30
CA LYS A 412 2.87 12.95 -5.42
C LYS A 412 3.21 13.18 -3.95
N GLY A 413 2.19 13.28 -3.11
CA GLY A 413 2.31 13.29 -1.65
C GLY A 413 2.50 14.66 -1.02
N SER A 414 2.48 15.75 -1.78
CA SER A 414 2.57 17.11 -1.24
C SER A 414 1.76 18.11 -2.06
N LEU A 415 1.50 19.30 -1.49
CA LEU A 415 0.87 20.44 -2.17
C LEU A 415 1.88 21.57 -2.44
N LEU A 416 3.17 21.28 -2.42
CA LEU A 416 4.19 22.24 -2.81
C LEU A 416 4.13 22.54 -4.31
N PRO A 417 4.49 23.77 -4.75
CA PRO A 417 4.53 24.10 -6.17
C PRO A 417 5.35 23.09 -6.99
N GLY A 418 4.80 22.67 -8.14
CA GLY A 418 5.39 21.66 -9.02
C GLY A 418 4.86 20.23 -8.82
N PHE A 419 4.31 19.91 -7.64
CA PHE A 419 3.62 18.63 -7.42
C PHE A 419 2.30 18.57 -8.19
N ASP A 420 1.81 17.38 -8.46
CA ASP A 420 0.47 17.20 -9.00
C ASP A 420 -0.56 17.78 -8.01
N ALA A 421 -1.58 18.45 -8.54
CA ALA A 421 -2.61 19.08 -7.72
C ALA A 421 -3.63 18.04 -7.24
N ASP A 422 -3.12 17.08 -6.47
CA ASP A 422 -3.87 16.01 -5.83
C ASP A 422 -4.21 16.41 -4.40
N MET A 423 -5.49 16.48 -4.09
CA MET A 423 -5.97 16.99 -2.81
C MET A 423 -7.14 16.18 -2.28
N VAL A 424 -7.24 16.11 -0.97
CA VAL A 424 -8.47 15.71 -0.30
C VAL A 424 -8.90 16.79 0.69
N ILE A 425 -10.14 17.24 0.59
CA ILE A 425 -10.75 18.13 1.58
C ILE A 425 -11.49 17.26 2.60
N ILE A 426 -11.19 17.46 3.88
CA ILE A 426 -11.73 16.67 4.97
C ILE A 426 -12.45 17.55 5.99
N ASP A 427 -13.61 17.09 6.44
CA ASP A 427 -14.35 17.66 7.58
C ASP A 427 -14.08 16.79 8.82
N VAL A 428 -13.21 17.27 9.72
CA VAL A 428 -12.79 16.54 10.92
C VAL A 428 -13.88 16.40 11.97
N ASN A 429 -14.95 17.22 11.84
CA ASN A 429 -16.07 17.25 12.78
C ASN A 429 -17.29 16.47 12.27
N ARG A 430 -17.25 15.99 11.03
CA ARG A 430 -18.37 15.26 10.42
C ARG A 430 -18.55 13.92 11.11
N GLU A 431 -19.63 13.78 11.87
CA GLU A 431 -20.02 12.53 12.50
C GLU A 431 -20.88 11.70 11.54
N VAL A 432 -20.49 10.44 11.33
CA VAL A 432 -21.22 9.51 10.46
C VAL A 432 -21.34 8.16 11.17
N LYS A 433 -22.59 7.72 11.36
CA LYS A 433 -22.87 6.31 11.62
C LYS A 433 -22.89 5.58 10.30
N VAL A 434 -21.95 4.69 10.08
CA VAL A 434 -21.76 4.04 8.79
C VAL A 434 -22.96 3.14 8.46
N GLY A 435 -23.59 3.42 7.32
CA GLY A 435 -24.61 2.58 6.69
C GLY A 435 -24.15 2.20 5.28
N LYS A 436 -24.94 1.40 4.59
CA LYS A 436 -24.66 0.92 3.23
C LYS A 436 -24.46 2.05 2.23
N GLU A 437 -25.13 3.18 2.43
CA GLU A 437 -25.01 4.38 1.62
C GLU A 437 -23.62 5.02 1.64
N HIS A 438 -22.79 4.66 2.60
CA HIS A 438 -21.42 5.16 2.74
C HIS A 438 -20.38 4.21 2.12
N ILE A 439 -20.82 3.04 1.60
CA ILE A 439 -19.94 2.00 1.08
C ILE A 439 -19.95 2.05 -0.45
N ASN A 440 -18.79 2.31 -1.04
CA ASN A 440 -18.60 2.46 -2.48
C ASN A 440 -17.93 1.25 -3.14
N THR A 441 -17.31 0.38 -2.33
CA THR A 441 -16.75 -0.88 -2.84
C THR A 441 -17.86 -1.78 -3.37
N ARG A 442 -17.53 -2.58 -4.39
CA ARG A 442 -18.49 -3.52 -5.00
C ARG A 442 -18.99 -4.61 -4.06
N SER A 443 -18.29 -4.88 -2.96
CA SER A 443 -18.76 -5.83 -1.95
C SER A 443 -20.07 -5.38 -1.29
N GLY A 444 -20.38 -4.07 -1.29
CA GLY A 444 -21.58 -3.49 -0.72
C GLY A 444 -21.71 -3.66 0.80
N TRP A 445 -20.61 -3.97 1.49
CA TRP A 445 -20.56 -4.09 2.96
C TRP A 445 -19.17 -3.70 3.50
N SER A 446 -19.11 -3.36 4.78
CA SER A 446 -17.88 -3.02 5.50
C SER A 446 -17.99 -3.46 6.95
N ILE A 447 -16.85 -3.80 7.57
CA ILE A 447 -16.78 -4.03 9.03
C ILE A 447 -17.09 -2.75 9.83
N MET A 448 -17.14 -1.59 9.18
CA MET A 448 -17.50 -0.32 9.81
C MET A 448 -19.02 -0.15 10.00
N GLU A 449 -19.87 -0.95 9.33
CA GLU A 449 -21.33 -0.79 9.40
C GLU A 449 -21.84 -0.79 10.84
N GLY A 450 -22.68 0.20 11.14
CA GLY A 450 -23.23 0.39 12.48
C GLY A 450 -22.33 1.14 13.46
N HIS A 451 -21.05 1.34 13.15
CA HIS A 451 -20.11 2.13 13.96
C HIS A 451 -20.14 3.61 13.58
N THR A 452 -19.82 4.48 14.53
CA THR A 452 -19.78 5.92 14.31
C THR A 452 -18.34 6.39 14.29
N PHE A 453 -18.00 7.18 13.25
CA PHE A 453 -16.69 7.81 13.09
C PHE A 453 -16.84 9.31 12.94
N ASN A 454 -15.88 10.06 13.50
CA ASN A 454 -15.78 11.50 13.40
C ASN A 454 -14.61 11.89 12.51
N GLY A 455 -14.89 12.57 11.42
CA GLY A 455 -13.91 12.97 10.41
C GLY A 455 -14.03 12.14 9.13
N TRP A 456 -14.36 12.86 8.03
CA TRP A 456 -14.63 12.23 6.73
C TRP A 456 -14.06 13.07 5.57
N PRO A 457 -13.64 12.43 4.46
CA PRO A 457 -13.41 13.13 3.22
C PRO A 457 -14.72 13.72 2.71
N ILE A 458 -14.67 14.92 2.16
CA ILE A 458 -15.83 15.59 1.54
C ILE A 458 -15.61 15.93 0.08
N LYS A 459 -14.35 15.94 -0.37
CA LYS A 459 -14.00 16.14 -1.78
C LYS A 459 -12.62 15.59 -2.07
N THR A 460 -12.49 14.83 -3.16
CA THR A 460 -11.23 14.32 -3.68
C THR A 460 -10.94 14.95 -5.04
N ILE A 461 -9.73 15.41 -5.23
CA ILE A 461 -9.28 16.15 -6.42
C ILE A 461 -8.02 15.47 -6.93
N LEU A 462 -8.04 15.04 -8.20
CA LEU A 462 -6.92 14.43 -8.90
C LEU A 462 -6.46 15.38 -10.02
N ARG A 463 -5.21 15.84 -9.94
CA ARG A 463 -4.63 16.80 -10.88
C ARG A 463 -5.57 17.98 -11.18
N GLY A 464 -6.07 18.60 -10.10
CA GLY A 464 -6.93 19.79 -10.16
C GLY A 464 -8.36 19.55 -10.64
N LYS A 465 -8.82 18.30 -10.74
CA LYS A 465 -10.19 17.95 -11.08
C LYS A 465 -10.85 17.11 -9.99
N VAL A 466 -12.08 17.41 -9.65
CA VAL A 466 -12.87 16.65 -8.68
C VAL A 466 -13.13 15.26 -9.25
N THR A 467 -12.82 14.21 -8.47
CA THR A 467 -13.05 12.80 -8.82
C THR A 467 -14.04 12.13 -7.88
N ALA A 468 -14.25 12.69 -6.69
CA ALA A 468 -15.30 12.28 -5.78
C ALA A 468 -15.70 13.45 -4.88
N GLU A 469 -16.96 13.48 -4.47
CA GLU A 469 -17.45 14.48 -3.53
C GLU A 469 -18.60 13.95 -2.68
N TRP A 470 -18.80 14.59 -1.53
CA TRP A 470 -19.93 14.29 -0.65
C TRP A 470 -21.21 14.80 -1.30
N ALA A 471 -22.19 13.91 -1.46
CA ALA A 471 -23.48 14.25 -2.02
C ALA A 471 -24.43 14.80 -0.93
N ASP A 472 -25.02 15.98 -1.15
CA ASP A 472 -25.94 16.60 -0.19
C ASP A 472 -27.32 15.91 -0.18
N ASP A 473 -27.73 15.34 -1.30
CA ASP A 473 -29.02 14.66 -1.50
C ASP A 473 -28.99 13.17 -1.14
N SER A 474 -27.81 12.60 -1.00
CA SER A 474 -27.60 11.20 -0.64
C SER A 474 -26.34 11.10 0.23
N PRO A 475 -26.47 10.92 1.55
CA PRO A 475 -25.32 10.93 2.46
C PRO A 475 -24.21 9.99 2.00
N GLY A 476 -22.98 10.51 1.92
CA GLY A 476 -21.78 9.76 1.55
C GLY A 476 -21.02 10.34 0.35
N MET A 477 -19.80 9.90 0.19
CA MET A 477 -18.96 10.23 -0.96
C MET A 477 -19.47 9.51 -2.22
N ARG A 478 -19.44 10.21 -3.35
CA ARG A 478 -19.81 9.66 -4.67
C ARG A 478 -18.71 9.97 -5.68
N PRO A 479 -18.39 9.04 -6.57
CA PRO A 479 -17.46 9.31 -7.67
C PRO A 479 -18.06 10.31 -8.64
N VAL A 480 -17.21 11.21 -9.18
CA VAL A 480 -17.60 12.27 -10.12
C VAL A 480 -16.77 12.17 -11.39
N GLY A 481 -17.43 12.33 -12.53
CA GLY A 481 -16.78 12.37 -13.83
C GLY A 481 -16.31 11.01 -14.34
N GLU A 482 -15.61 11.06 -15.49
CA GLU A 482 -15.06 9.89 -16.16
C GLU A 482 -13.72 9.46 -15.52
N PRO A 483 -13.29 8.20 -15.72
CA PRO A 483 -11.97 7.74 -15.32
C PRO A 483 -10.86 8.65 -15.85
N ARG A 484 -9.90 8.98 -15.01
CA ARG A 484 -8.79 9.87 -15.38
C ARG A 484 -7.45 9.50 -14.73
N GLY A 485 -7.43 8.36 -14.06
CA GLY A 485 -6.22 7.79 -13.51
C GLY A 485 -5.22 7.42 -14.60
N SER A 486 -3.95 7.42 -14.24
CA SER A 486 -2.86 7.09 -15.14
C SER A 486 -1.86 6.16 -14.45
N TYR A 487 -1.24 5.29 -15.22
CA TYR A 487 -0.11 4.52 -14.74
C TYR A 487 1.10 5.46 -14.49
N LEU A 488 1.72 5.33 -13.33
CA LEU A 488 2.85 6.13 -12.89
C LEU A 488 4.15 5.30 -12.96
N PRO A 489 4.93 5.41 -14.04
CA PRO A 489 6.25 4.79 -14.08
C PRO A 489 7.20 5.53 -13.14
N ARG A 490 8.07 4.78 -12.47
CA ARG A 490 9.14 5.33 -11.62
C ARG A 490 10.48 5.19 -12.34
N LYS A 491 11.42 6.07 -12.00
CA LYS A 491 12.76 6.09 -12.61
C LYS A 491 13.81 5.94 -11.53
N LEU A 492 14.88 5.26 -11.85
CA LEU A 492 16.08 5.27 -11.03
C LEU A 492 16.63 6.70 -10.92
N ARG A 493 17.10 7.05 -9.75
CA ARG A 493 17.70 8.37 -9.47
C ARG A 493 19.10 8.19 -8.90
N PRO A 494 20.02 9.10 -9.21
CA PRO A 494 21.32 9.12 -8.56
C PRO A 494 21.19 9.22 -7.03
N LYS A 495 22.04 8.50 -6.31
CA LYS A 495 22.03 8.43 -4.84
C LYS A 495 22.10 9.81 -4.16
N ASN A 496 22.81 10.76 -4.76
CA ASN A 496 22.95 12.14 -4.26
C ASN A 496 21.67 13.00 -4.37
N GLU A 497 20.74 12.65 -5.25
CA GLU A 497 19.44 13.33 -5.33
C GLU A 497 18.49 12.90 -4.20
N VAL A 498 18.68 11.72 -3.65
CA VAL A 498 17.86 11.15 -2.57
C VAL A 498 18.04 11.91 -1.27
N VAL A 499 19.28 12.28 -0.94
CA VAL A 499 19.61 13.02 0.28
C VAL A 499 18.90 14.37 0.32
N ASN A 500 18.71 15.01 -0.84
CA ASN A 500 18.03 16.30 -0.96
C ASN A 500 16.49 16.18 -0.99
N ALA A 501 15.94 14.99 -1.20
CA ALA A 501 14.49 14.76 -1.25
C ALA A 501 13.84 14.59 0.13
N GLY A 502 14.60 14.71 1.22
CA GLY A 502 14.08 14.61 2.58
C GLY A 502 13.56 13.21 2.90
N SER A 503 14.33 12.17 2.57
CA SER A 503 14.00 10.80 2.99
C SER A 503 13.69 10.76 4.48
N PRO A 504 12.57 10.16 4.91
CA PRO A 504 12.29 9.99 6.33
C PRO A 504 13.27 9.01 6.99
N ALA A 505 13.90 8.16 6.19
CA ALA A 505 14.95 7.29 6.67
C ALA A 505 16.18 8.12 7.05
N ARG A 506 16.65 7.95 8.23
CA ARG A 506 18.03 8.27 8.58
C ARG A 506 18.89 7.36 7.73
N ILE A 507 19.31 7.84 6.56
CA ILE A 507 20.27 7.13 5.72
C ILE A 507 21.60 7.17 6.48
N ALA A 508 21.77 6.23 7.38
CA ALA A 508 23.10 5.81 7.75
C ALA A 508 23.63 4.99 6.55
N VAL A 509 24.00 5.71 5.50
CA VAL A 509 24.82 5.10 4.44
C VAL A 509 26.16 4.83 5.10
N THR A 510 26.25 3.71 5.76
CA THR A 510 27.55 3.13 6.02
C THR A 510 28.00 2.61 4.68
N ASP A 511 29.06 3.18 4.10
CA ASP A 511 29.83 2.55 3.03
C ASP A 511 30.48 1.26 3.57
N ARG A 512 29.63 0.32 4.02
CA ARG A 512 30.09 -0.96 4.60
C ARG A 512 30.71 -1.86 3.53
N TRP A 513 30.38 -1.57 2.26
CA TRP A 513 30.79 -2.41 1.15
C TRP A 513 31.60 -1.59 0.16
N GLU A 514 32.84 -1.98 -0.03
CA GLU A 514 33.67 -1.42 -1.07
C GLU A 514 33.34 -2.08 -2.42
N LYS A 515 33.72 -1.41 -3.54
CA LYS A 515 33.54 -1.93 -4.89
C LYS A 515 34.14 -3.33 -5.08
N SER A 516 35.20 -3.64 -4.31
CA SER A 516 35.87 -4.94 -4.24
C SER A 516 34.99 -6.07 -3.66
N ASP A 517 33.95 -5.77 -2.88
CA ASP A 517 33.07 -6.78 -2.31
C ASP A 517 32.15 -7.40 -3.37
N PHE A 518 31.90 -6.68 -4.48
CA PHE A 518 31.16 -7.19 -5.63
C PHE A 518 32.03 -7.98 -6.62
N ASP A 519 33.35 -8.00 -6.44
CA ASP A 519 34.32 -8.74 -7.28
C ASP A 519 34.62 -10.13 -6.76
N ARG A 520 33.88 -10.61 -5.73
CA ARG A 520 33.97 -11.98 -5.23
C ARG A 520 33.31 -12.98 -6.19
N PRO A 521 33.82 -14.23 -6.29
CA PRO A 521 33.11 -15.26 -7.05
C PRO A 521 31.64 -15.39 -6.57
N GLY A 522 30.68 -15.19 -7.47
CA GLY A 522 29.26 -15.16 -7.17
C GLY A 522 28.66 -13.76 -6.97
N PHE A 523 29.47 -12.69 -6.93
CA PHE A 523 29.01 -11.31 -6.69
C PHE A 523 29.48 -10.30 -7.75
N SER A 524 30.00 -10.75 -8.89
CA SER A 524 30.38 -9.79 -9.93
C SER A 524 29.15 -9.17 -10.60
N LYS A 525 29.29 -7.90 -11.06
CA LYS A 525 28.24 -7.25 -11.89
C LYS A 525 27.87 -8.08 -13.12
N GLU A 526 28.75 -8.92 -13.58
CA GLU A 526 28.56 -9.83 -14.73
C GLU A 526 27.76 -11.07 -14.33
N THR A 527 27.91 -11.58 -13.11
CA THR A 527 27.07 -12.67 -12.56
C THR A 527 25.68 -12.19 -12.18
N LEU A 528 25.50 -10.90 -11.85
CA LEU A 528 24.20 -10.30 -11.59
C LEU A 528 23.46 -9.90 -12.90
N ARG A 529 24.16 -9.79 -14.02
CA ARG A 529 23.53 -9.63 -15.34
C ARG A 529 23.04 -11.00 -15.79
N TYR A 530 21.77 -11.08 -16.06
CA TYR A 530 21.16 -12.21 -16.74
C TYR A 530 21.97 -12.51 -18.01
N THR A 531 22.66 -13.65 -18.04
CA THR A 531 23.15 -14.21 -19.29
C THR A 531 21.91 -14.59 -20.08
N GLU A 532 21.69 -13.94 -21.21
CA GLU A 532 20.67 -14.32 -22.18
C GLU A 532 20.67 -15.85 -22.28
N ILE A 533 19.59 -16.47 -21.84
CA ILE A 533 19.30 -17.86 -22.21
C ILE A 533 19.04 -17.77 -23.69
N LYS A 534 20.06 -18.03 -24.48
CA LYS A 534 19.91 -18.26 -25.91
C LYS A 534 18.92 -19.41 -26.04
N ASN A 535 17.74 -19.08 -26.57
CA ASN A 535 16.81 -20.08 -27.07
C ASN A 535 17.57 -20.94 -28.07
N THR A 536 18.02 -22.10 -27.67
CA THR A 536 18.39 -23.21 -28.55
C THR A 536 17.22 -24.17 -28.64
#